data_977e329a3004228e5f560f3e6d71feb6
#
_entry.id   977e329a3004228e5f560f3e6d71feb6
#
_cell.length_a   1.000
_cell.length_b   1.000
_cell.length_c   1.000
_cell.angle_alpha   90.00
_cell.angle_beta   90.00
_cell.angle_gamma   90.00
#
_symmetry.space_group_name_H-M   'P 1'
#
loop_
_entity.id
_entity.type
_entity.pdbx_description
1 polymer ?
#
loop_
_entity_poly.entity_id
_entity_poly.type
_entity_poly.pdbx_seq_one_letter_code
_entity_poly.pdbx_strand_id
1 'polypeptide(L)'
;MPSNSDKNVASSFQRRTLLKGGLAFGLTAGITPFSIGKEKPTLRVLGTHVTLQEAIRQRAMEDLGINIEFEPGGSAAVLQKASMNPTSFDLYEQWSNSINVLWRAHAIQPIEKKRLQYWEEINDLSKTGKLTENARMGAGDAPHKIINIQDDGTLGANHTDTISFLPYVHNVDSFGYDTSKLPKELQGQEESWGWLLDSRYSGKVGIVNDPTIGLFDLALAAQAKGFIQFQDIGAMTEYELDDLFSLLIELTQLNHFNGFWTSVPESIDFMKSGRVAIESMFSPAVSALNGQDIPVTFAAPKEGYRGWHGVMCMSSATQGRIKDVAYEYMNWWLSGWPGAFIARQGYYISNPKRSAQYLSDAEWNYWYKGQVASEPLKGPDGNISVKQGAQRTGGGYEERFSNVAVWNTIMPTYEYSLQKWYEFITA
;
A
#
# COMPACT_ATOMS: atom_id res chain seq x y z
N MET A 1 2.62 15.79 63.63
CA MET A 1 2.56 14.96 64.86
C MET A 1 1.67 13.79 64.65
N PRO A 2 1.95 12.64 65.15
CA PRO A 2 2.89 11.61 64.73
C PRO A 2 2.07 10.32 64.44
N SER A 3 2.52 9.19 64.09
CA SER A 3 3.70 8.38 64.26
C SER A 3 3.49 7.02 63.59
N ASN A 4 4.50 6.50 63.04
CA ASN A 4 5.15 5.22 63.32
C ASN A 4 4.24 3.98 63.47
N SER A 5 4.58 2.81 62.99
CA SER A 5 5.88 2.11 62.92
C SER A 5 5.72 0.75 62.26
N ASP A 6 6.75 0.33 61.54
CA ASP A 6 7.49 -0.94 61.59
C ASP A 6 6.79 -2.29 61.78
N LYS A 7 7.08 -3.30 60.92
CA LYS A 7 8.09 -4.32 61.24
C LYS A 7 8.29 -5.36 60.14
N ASN A 8 9.57 -5.53 59.83
CA ASN A 8 10.19 -6.69 59.23
C ASN A 8 9.82 -8.02 59.90
N VAL A 9 9.74 -9.10 59.10
CA VAL A 9 10.22 -10.41 59.58
C VAL A 9 10.87 -11.13 58.41
N ALA A 10 12.18 -11.26 58.50
CA ALA A 10 12.99 -12.23 57.76
C ALA A 10 12.96 -13.55 58.53
N SER A 11 12.97 -14.68 57.83
CA SER A 11 13.38 -15.93 58.41
C SER A 11 14.22 -16.76 57.42
N SER A 12 15.48 -16.87 57.78
CA SER A 12 16.50 -17.81 57.35
C SER A 12 16.24 -19.20 57.91
N PHE A 13 16.59 -20.29 57.20
CA PHE A 13 17.07 -21.55 57.76
C PHE A 13 17.76 -22.34 56.64
N GLN A 14 19.04 -22.37 56.61
CA GLN A 14 20.06 -23.26 57.22
C GLN A 14 20.39 -24.50 56.36
N ARG A 15 21.69 -24.52 56.03
CA ARG A 15 22.48 -25.61 55.49
C ARG A 15 22.53 -26.79 56.41
N ARG A 16 22.53 -28.01 55.89
CA ARG A 16 23.28 -29.12 56.48
C ARG A 16 23.91 -30.01 55.43
N THR A 17 25.22 -30.09 55.54
CA THR A 17 26.19 -30.98 54.93
C THR A 17 26.10 -32.39 55.48
N LEU A 18 26.24 -33.44 54.66
CA LEU A 18 26.94 -34.65 55.09
C LEU A 18 27.59 -35.41 53.96
N LEU A 19 28.76 -35.83 54.26
CA LEU A 19 29.85 -36.38 53.42
C LEU A 19 29.73 -37.89 53.19
N LYS A 20 30.41 -38.33 52.11
CA LYS A 20 31.20 -39.51 51.90
C LYS A 20 30.58 -40.69 51.16
N GLY A 21 31.23 -41.03 50.07
CA GLY A 21 31.20 -42.30 49.37
C GLY A 21 31.85 -42.16 47.99
N GLY A 22 33.19 -42.27 47.93
CA GLY A 22 33.88 -42.24 46.65
C GLY A 22 33.86 -43.58 45.96
N LEU A 23 33.82 -43.54 44.62
CA LEU A 23 34.39 -44.56 43.75
C LEU A 23 34.66 -43.90 42.37
N ALA A 24 35.90 -43.93 41.96
CA ALA A 24 36.37 -43.46 40.67
C ALA A 24 35.89 -44.36 39.55
N PHE A 25 35.42 -43.76 38.43
CA PHE A 25 35.53 -44.36 37.09
C PHE A 25 35.40 -43.28 36.01
N GLY A 26 36.39 -43.21 35.14
CA GLY A 26 36.24 -42.93 33.74
C GLY A 26 35.94 -41.47 33.31
N LEU A 27 36.97 -40.69 33.09
CA LEU A 27 36.96 -39.54 32.18
C LEU A 27 36.56 -39.99 30.75
N THR A 28 35.28 -39.90 30.40
CA THR A 28 34.89 -39.69 29.03
C THR A 28 34.45 -38.21 28.94
N ALA A 29 35.35 -37.38 28.39
CA ALA A 29 35.00 -36.04 27.95
C ALA A 29 33.89 -36.19 26.87
N GLY A 30 32.67 -36.21 27.29
CA GLY A 30 31.53 -35.99 26.41
C GLY A 30 31.63 -34.53 25.90
N ILE A 31 32.23 -34.35 24.73
CA ILE A 31 32.04 -33.15 23.94
C ILE A 31 30.56 -33.11 23.59
N THR A 32 29.74 -32.45 24.43
CA THR A 32 28.45 -31.98 23.98
C THR A 32 28.72 -31.07 22.78
N PRO A 33 28.25 -31.40 21.58
CA PRO A 33 28.38 -30.47 20.50
C PRO A 33 27.63 -29.19 20.96
N PHE A 34 28.38 -28.12 21.19
CA PHE A 34 27.80 -26.79 21.17
C PHE A 34 27.10 -26.67 19.82
N SER A 35 25.79 -26.87 19.80
CA SER A 35 24.98 -26.43 18.71
C SER A 35 25.14 -24.91 18.69
N ILE A 36 26.09 -24.44 17.88
CA ILE A 36 26.13 -23.06 17.46
C ILE A 36 24.83 -22.91 16.70
N GLY A 37 23.80 -22.41 17.37
CA GLY A 37 22.55 -22.05 16.71
C GLY A 37 22.94 -21.12 15.58
N LYS A 38 22.76 -21.56 14.33
CA LYS A 38 23.04 -20.69 13.18
C LYS A 38 22.22 -19.42 13.41
N GLU A 39 22.91 -18.31 13.48
CA GLU A 39 22.29 -17.00 13.61
C GLU A 39 21.22 -16.86 12.52
N LYS A 40 20.00 -16.47 12.92
CA LYS A 40 18.91 -16.33 11.96
C LYS A 40 19.28 -15.24 10.97
N PRO A 41 19.14 -15.48 9.66
CA PRO A 41 19.43 -14.45 8.68
C PRO A 41 18.49 -13.26 8.88
N THR A 42 18.98 -12.05 8.69
CA THR A 42 18.21 -10.82 8.76
C THR A 42 17.92 -10.32 7.35
N LEU A 43 16.64 -10.11 7.03
CA LEU A 43 16.15 -9.52 5.79
C LEU A 43 15.79 -8.05 6.04
N ARG A 44 16.40 -7.13 5.30
CA ARG A 44 16.14 -5.69 5.39
C ARG A 44 15.18 -5.28 4.29
N VAL A 45 14.03 -4.73 4.67
CA VAL A 45 12.97 -4.32 3.73
C VAL A 45 12.75 -2.82 3.85
N LEU A 46 13.03 -2.10 2.76
CA LEU A 46 12.81 -0.68 2.59
C LEU A 46 11.51 -0.46 1.83
N GLY A 47 10.59 0.36 2.33
CA GLY A 47 9.32 0.56 1.64
C GLY A 47 8.39 1.57 2.29
N THR A 48 7.10 1.46 1.99
CA THR A 48 6.08 2.36 2.53
C THR A 48 5.30 1.74 3.67
N HIS A 49 4.58 2.58 4.42
CA HIS A 49 3.74 2.13 5.55
C HIS A 49 2.56 1.24 5.15
N VAL A 50 2.25 1.10 3.85
CA VAL A 50 1.11 0.26 3.40
C VAL A 50 1.35 -1.21 3.71
N THR A 51 2.56 -1.70 3.50
CA THR A 51 2.92 -3.11 3.67
C THR A 51 3.94 -3.34 4.78
N LEU A 52 4.75 -2.33 5.13
CA LEU A 52 5.71 -2.42 6.21
C LEU A 52 5.03 -2.15 7.56
N GLN A 53 4.14 -3.05 7.96
CA GLN A 53 3.38 -3.00 9.20
C GLN A 53 3.91 -4.01 10.22
N GLU A 54 3.94 -3.64 11.50
CA GLU A 54 4.51 -4.48 12.56
C GLU A 54 3.84 -5.87 12.65
N ALA A 55 2.53 -5.95 12.49
CA ALA A 55 1.81 -7.23 12.51
C ALA A 55 2.25 -8.16 11.36
N ILE A 56 2.53 -7.60 10.18
CA ILE A 56 3.06 -8.34 9.02
C ILE A 56 4.48 -8.81 9.32
N ARG A 57 5.33 -7.93 9.85
CA ARG A 57 6.71 -8.25 10.22
C ARG A 57 6.79 -9.41 11.21
N GLN A 58 6.04 -9.31 12.31
CA GLN A 58 6.01 -10.35 13.34
C GLN A 58 5.56 -11.70 12.78
N ARG A 59 4.46 -11.70 12.04
CA ARG A 59 3.93 -12.93 11.45
C ARG A 59 4.90 -13.56 10.44
N ALA A 60 5.54 -12.75 9.60
CA ALA A 60 6.55 -13.25 8.65
C ALA A 60 7.76 -13.85 9.36
N MET A 61 8.24 -13.21 10.45
CA MET A 61 9.34 -13.72 11.27
C MET A 61 9.00 -15.06 11.93
N GLU A 62 7.76 -15.22 12.41
CA GLU A 62 7.27 -16.46 12.99
C GLU A 62 7.18 -17.58 11.95
N ASP A 63 6.52 -17.31 10.82
CA ASP A 63 6.27 -18.31 9.78
C ASP A 63 7.55 -18.75 9.06
N LEU A 64 8.53 -17.83 8.85
CA LEU A 64 9.76 -18.09 8.10
C LEU A 64 10.97 -18.43 9.00
N GLY A 65 10.90 -18.15 10.29
CA GLY A 65 11.99 -18.40 11.22
C GLY A 65 13.23 -17.52 10.99
N ILE A 66 13.07 -16.32 10.40
CA ILE A 66 14.13 -15.36 10.09
C ILE A 66 13.95 -14.08 10.93
N ASN A 67 14.94 -13.19 10.89
CA ASN A 67 14.78 -11.83 11.38
C ASN A 67 14.40 -10.92 10.22
N ILE A 68 13.54 -9.93 10.47
CA ILE A 68 13.15 -8.93 9.47
C ILE A 68 13.27 -7.54 10.09
N GLU A 69 13.94 -6.65 9.37
CA GLU A 69 14.03 -5.24 9.68
C GLU A 69 13.26 -4.44 8.64
N PHE A 70 12.22 -3.71 9.08
CA PHE A 70 11.46 -2.81 8.24
C PHE A 70 11.99 -1.39 8.38
N GLU A 71 12.16 -0.73 7.23
CA GLU A 71 12.46 0.69 7.14
C GLU A 71 11.34 1.38 6.33
N PRO A 72 10.23 1.77 6.96
CA PRO A 72 9.15 2.45 6.30
C PRO A 72 9.44 3.95 6.14
N GLY A 73 8.99 4.54 5.01
CA GLY A 73 9.14 5.96 4.74
C GLY A 73 8.11 6.49 3.73
N GLY A 74 8.20 7.78 3.44
CA GLY A 74 7.43 8.39 2.37
C GLY A 74 7.95 7.97 0.99
N SER A 75 7.07 7.91 -0.01
CA SER A 75 7.35 7.35 -1.34
C SER A 75 8.59 7.95 -2.01
N ALA A 76 8.73 9.27 -2.01
CA ALA A 76 9.87 9.96 -2.62
C ALA A 76 11.20 9.65 -1.91
N ALA A 77 11.21 9.69 -0.57
CA ALA A 77 12.42 9.42 0.22
C ALA A 77 12.88 7.97 0.07
N VAL A 78 11.93 7.02 0.08
CA VAL A 78 12.18 5.59 -0.12
C VAL A 78 12.77 5.33 -1.51
N LEU A 79 12.18 5.93 -2.56
CA LEU A 79 12.68 5.81 -3.93
C LEU A 79 14.08 6.41 -4.08
N GLN A 80 14.30 7.61 -3.53
CA GLN A 80 15.61 8.27 -3.55
C GLN A 80 16.67 7.42 -2.87
N LYS A 81 16.39 6.93 -1.66
CA LYS A 81 17.33 6.05 -0.93
C LYS A 81 17.64 4.79 -1.71
N ALA A 82 16.63 4.13 -2.24
CA ALA A 82 16.79 2.88 -2.98
C ALA A 82 17.64 3.06 -4.25
N SER A 83 17.39 4.13 -5.01
CA SER A 83 18.11 4.41 -6.25
C SER A 83 19.59 4.76 -6.01
N MET A 84 19.90 5.43 -4.90
CA MET A 84 21.26 5.91 -4.59
C MET A 84 22.09 4.92 -3.77
N ASN A 85 21.46 4.05 -2.97
CA ASN A 85 22.16 3.14 -2.06
C ASN A 85 21.54 1.73 -2.01
N PRO A 86 21.69 0.93 -3.07
CA PRO A 86 21.14 -0.42 -3.13
C PRO A 86 21.71 -1.37 -2.08
N THR A 87 22.87 -1.05 -1.45
CA THR A 87 23.45 -1.88 -0.38
C THR A 87 22.77 -1.71 0.97
N SER A 88 21.90 -0.71 1.13
CA SER A 88 21.22 -0.44 2.39
C SER A 88 19.99 -1.30 2.67
N PHE A 89 19.47 -2.03 1.68
CA PHE A 89 18.30 -2.88 1.78
C PHE A 89 18.49 -4.18 0.99
N ASP A 90 17.62 -5.17 1.23
CA ASP A 90 17.61 -6.43 0.52
C ASP A 90 16.36 -6.54 -0.39
N LEU A 91 15.22 -6.05 0.11
CA LEU A 91 13.98 -5.91 -0.66
C LEU A 91 13.46 -4.46 -0.61
N TYR A 92 12.84 -4.05 -1.69
CA TYR A 92 12.18 -2.76 -1.83
C TYR A 92 10.69 -2.99 -2.08
N GLU A 93 9.83 -2.30 -1.34
CA GLU A 93 8.38 -2.38 -1.47
C GLU A 93 7.76 -0.99 -1.68
N GLN A 94 7.22 -0.74 -2.87
CA GLN A 94 6.54 0.51 -3.21
C GLN A 94 5.60 0.32 -4.41
N TRP A 95 5.34 1.38 -5.17
CA TRP A 95 4.45 1.41 -6.32
C TRP A 95 5.19 1.15 -7.63
N SER A 96 4.47 0.58 -8.62
CA SER A 96 5.02 0.21 -9.94
C SER A 96 5.64 1.40 -10.69
N ASN A 97 5.16 2.63 -10.49
CA ASN A 97 5.72 3.83 -11.12
C ASN A 97 7.20 4.08 -10.76
N SER A 98 7.70 3.57 -9.65
CA SER A 98 9.10 3.71 -9.23
C SER A 98 10.09 2.83 -10.01
N ILE A 99 9.60 1.80 -10.70
CA ILE A 99 10.42 0.72 -11.26
C ILE A 99 11.38 1.22 -12.35
N ASN A 100 10.90 2.06 -13.27
CA ASN A 100 11.75 2.61 -14.31
C ASN A 100 12.96 3.39 -13.77
N VAL A 101 12.77 4.09 -12.64
CA VAL A 101 13.87 4.81 -11.97
C VAL A 101 14.88 3.84 -11.37
N LEU A 102 14.42 2.83 -10.63
CA LEU A 102 15.30 1.84 -9.99
C LEU A 102 16.02 0.97 -11.01
N TRP A 103 15.35 0.60 -12.09
CA TRP A 103 15.93 -0.20 -13.16
C TRP A 103 17.06 0.54 -13.88
N ARG A 104 16.84 1.78 -14.26
CA ARG A 104 17.86 2.64 -14.89
C ARG A 104 19.04 2.94 -13.95
N ALA A 105 18.78 3.06 -12.66
CA ALA A 105 19.80 3.24 -11.63
C ALA A 105 20.59 1.96 -11.32
N HIS A 106 20.24 0.80 -11.94
CA HIS A 106 20.79 -0.52 -11.60
C HIS A 106 20.69 -0.87 -10.10
N ALA A 107 19.66 -0.33 -9.43
CA ALA A 107 19.43 -0.52 -8.01
C ALA A 107 18.76 -1.85 -7.67
N ILE A 108 18.07 -2.45 -8.64
CA ILE A 108 17.37 -3.73 -8.50
C ILE A 108 17.89 -4.77 -9.50
N GLN A 109 17.67 -6.04 -9.20
CA GLN A 109 18.11 -7.16 -10.03
C GLN A 109 16.94 -8.02 -10.50
N PRO A 110 17.13 -8.83 -11.56
CA PRO A 110 16.11 -9.77 -12.04
C PRO A 110 15.66 -10.76 -10.98
N ILE A 111 14.34 -11.03 -10.97
CA ILE A 111 13.69 -12.08 -10.18
C ILE A 111 13.31 -13.21 -11.13
N GLU A 112 13.73 -14.44 -10.81
CA GLU A 112 13.45 -15.64 -11.59
C GLU A 112 12.06 -16.17 -11.25
N LYS A 113 11.14 -16.22 -12.22
CA LYS A 113 9.77 -16.72 -12.05
C LYS A 113 9.72 -18.14 -11.50
N LYS A 114 10.65 -19.01 -11.94
CA LYS A 114 10.73 -20.41 -11.47
C LYS A 114 10.97 -20.57 -9.96
N ARG A 115 11.47 -19.52 -9.29
CA ARG A 115 11.66 -19.48 -7.84
C ARG A 115 10.44 -18.95 -7.08
N LEU A 116 9.45 -18.44 -7.77
CA LEU A 116 8.19 -17.98 -7.22
C LEU A 116 7.17 -19.11 -7.25
N GLN A 117 7.01 -19.82 -6.15
CA GLN A 117 6.19 -21.02 -6.04
C GLN A 117 4.75 -20.84 -6.53
N TYR A 118 4.19 -19.62 -6.35
CA TYR A 118 2.80 -19.30 -6.67
C TYR A 118 2.65 -18.36 -7.85
N TRP A 119 3.68 -18.26 -8.70
CA TRP A 119 3.66 -17.37 -9.85
C TRP A 119 2.47 -17.61 -10.79
N GLU A 120 2.17 -18.87 -11.07
CA GLU A 120 1.06 -19.22 -11.97
C GLU A 120 -0.32 -18.92 -11.40
N GLU A 121 -0.42 -18.77 -10.08
CA GLU A 121 -1.66 -18.41 -9.40
C GLU A 121 -1.90 -16.89 -9.31
N ILE A 122 -0.90 -16.07 -9.65
CA ILE A 122 -1.05 -14.62 -9.77
C ILE A 122 -2.04 -14.33 -10.90
N ASN A 123 -3.01 -13.46 -10.62
CA ASN A 123 -4.05 -13.09 -11.57
C ASN A 123 -3.52 -12.27 -12.76
N ASP A 124 -4.37 -12.09 -13.77
CA ASP A 124 -3.97 -11.48 -15.03
C ASP A 124 -3.79 -9.96 -14.96
N LEU A 125 -4.29 -9.28 -13.93
CA LEU A 125 -4.15 -7.82 -13.81
C LEU A 125 -2.69 -7.38 -13.96
N SER A 126 -1.77 -8.06 -13.27
CA SER A 126 -0.34 -7.72 -13.30
C SER A 126 0.38 -8.26 -14.53
N LYS A 127 -0.13 -9.34 -15.13
CA LYS A 127 0.49 -10.03 -16.27
C LYS A 127 0.06 -9.43 -17.61
N THR A 128 -1.22 -9.06 -17.75
CA THR A 128 -1.84 -8.61 -19.00
C THR A 128 -2.50 -7.23 -18.90
N GLY A 129 -2.62 -6.68 -17.70
CA GLY A 129 -3.26 -5.39 -17.42
C GLY A 129 -4.78 -5.45 -17.24
N LYS A 130 -5.39 -6.64 -17.29
CA LYS A 130 -6.84 -6.83 -17.20
C LYS A 130 -7.19 -8.02 -16.33
N LEU A 131 -8.27 -7.89 -15.55
CA LEU A 131 -8.92 -9.03 -14.87
C LEU A 131 -9.99 -9.70 -15.73
N THR A 132 -10.63 -8.93 -16.59
CA THR A 132 -11.67 -9.38 -17.52
C THR A 132 -11.39 -8.86 -18.93
N GLU A 133 -11.87 -9.54 -19.95
CA GLU A 133 -11.63 -9.18 -21.35
C GLU A 133 -12.04 -7.74 -21.67
N ASN A 134 -13.17 -7.30 -21.13
CA ASN A 134 -13.74 -5.98 -21.37
C ASN A 134 -13.21 -4.88 -20.44
N ALA A 135 -12.26 -5.20 -19.54
CA ALA A 135 -11.70 -4.22 -18.63
C ALA A 135 -10.90 -3.14 -19.38
N ARG A 136 -11.04 -1.90 -18.91
CA ARG A 136 -10.22 -0.77 -19.35
C ARG A 136 -8.81 -0.90 -18.75
N MET A 137 -7.78 -0.73 -19.54
CA MET A 137 -6.38 -0.86 -19.08
C MET A 137 -5.89 0.37 -18.30
N GLY A 138 -6.49 1.53 -18.53
CA GLY A 138 -6.01 2.80 -17.97
C GLY A 138 -4.74 3.33 -18.66
N ALA A 139 -4.52 4.65 -18.54
CA ALA A 139 -3.29 5.31 -18.95
C ALA A 139 -2.17 5.12 -17.90
N GLY A 140 -0.94 5.57 -18.19
CA GLY A 140 0.18 5.56 -17.25
C GLY A 140 0.92 4.23 -17.15
N ASP A 141 1.64 4.02 -16.02
CA ASP A 141 2.57 2.91 -15.80
C ASP A 141 1.85 1.66 -15.25
N ALA A 142 0.95 1.10 -16.06
CA ALA A 142 0.32 -0.17 -15.74
C ALA A 142 1.39 -1.28 -15.57
N PRO A 143 1.31 -2.12 -14.52
CA PRO A 143 2.36 -3.09 -14.16
C PRO A 143 2.79 -3.99 -15.31
N HIS A 144 1.84 -4.48 -16.14
CA HIS A 144 2.12 -5.39 -17.25
C HIS A 144 3.07 -4.82 -18.29
N LYS A 145 3.18 -3.48 -18.41
CA LYS A 145 4.05 -2.81 -19.38
C LYS A 145 5.54 -2.89 -19.03
N ILE A 146 5.86 -3.10 -17.74
CA ILE A 146 7.22 -2.98 -17.20
C ILE A 146 7.65 -4.17 -16.34
N ILE A 147 6.84 -5.22 -16.25
CA ILE A 147 7.13 -6.37 -15.38
C ILE A 147 8.22 -7.28 -15.94
N ASN A 148 8.23 -7.54 -17.24
CA ASN A 148 9.14 -8.51 -17.85
C ASN A 148 10.44 -7.83 -18.32
N ILE A 149 11.56 -8.50 -18.09
CA ILE A 149 12.88 -8.05 -18.56
C ILE A 149 13.12 -8.66 -19.93
N GLN A 150 13.25 -7.81 -20.96
CA GLN A 150 13.44 -8.23 -22.34
C GLN A 150 14.90 -8.65 -22.60
N ASP A 151 15.18 -9.31 -23.72
CA ASP A 151 16.51 -9.80 -24.08
C ASP A 151 17.56 -8.68 -24.22
N ASP A 152 17.12 -7.48 -24.58
CA ASP A 152 17.96 -6.28 -24.67
C ASP A 152 18.17 -5.56 -23.30
N GLY A 153 17.61 -6.12 -22.24
CA GLY A 153 17.68 -5.56 -20.89
C GLY A 153 16.67 -4.44 -20.60
N THR A 154 15.80 -4.10 -21.56
CA THR A 154 14.70 -3.16 -21.32
C THR A 154 13.55 -3.83 -20.58
N LEU A 155 12.65 -3.02 -20.00
CA LEU A 155 11.41 -3.52 -19.39
C LEU A 155 10.29 -3.49 -20.43
N GLY A 156 9.44 -4.51 -20.44
CA GLY A 156 8.38 -4.63 -21.43
C GLY A 156 7.24 -5.58 -21.04
N ALA A 157 6.28 -5.68 -21.96
CA ALA A 157 5.09 -6.50 -21.79
C ALA A 157 5.27 -7.97 -22.26
N ASN A 158 6.26 -8.25 -23.10
CA ASN A 158 6.47 -9.61 -23.62
C ASN A 158 6.92 -10.56 -22.51
N HIS A 159 6.32 -11.73 -22.46
CA HIS A 159 6.65 -12.73 -21.43
C HIS A 159 8.08 -13.23 -21.55
N THR A 160 8.78 -13.24 -20.42
CA THR A 160 10.15 -13.77 -20.27
C THR A 160 10.23 -14.59 -18.97
N ASP A 161 11.34 -15.29 -18.73
CA ASP A 161 11.55 -16.08 -17.51
C ASP A 161 11.91 -15.21 -16.28
N THR A 162 12.25 -13.97 -16.51
CA THR A 162 12.67 -13.03 -15.45
C THR A 162 11.79 -11.79 -15.43
N ILE A 163 11.57 -11.29 -14.23
CA ILE A 163 10.77 -10.09 -13.96
C ILE A 163 11.59 -9.06 -13.16
N SER A 164 11.22 -7.81 -13.29
CA SER A 164 11.83 -6.70 -12.55
C SER A 164 11.28 -6.58 -11.12
N PHE A 165 10.07 -7.07 -10.87
CA PHE A 165 9.42 -7.04 -9.55
C PHE A 165 8.40 -8.16 -9.40
N LEU A 166 8.15 -8.57 -8.15
CA LEU A 166 6.97 -9.36 -7.79
C LEU A 166 5.78 -8.40 -7.64
N PRO A 167 4.70 -8.55 -8.44
CA PRO A 167 3.46 -7.82 -8.22
C PRO A 167 2.70 -8.46 -7.04
N TYR A 168 2.23 -7.65 -6.06
CA TYR A 168 1.57 -8.24 -4.90
C TYR A 168 0.35 -7.44 -4.44
N VAL A 169 0.49 -6.38 -3.67
CA VAL A 169 -0.63 -5.59 -3.14
C VAL A 169 -1.03 -4.49 -4.13
N HIS A 170 -2.32 -4.28 -4.34
CA HIS A 170 -2.81 -3.24 -5.24
C HIS A 170 -4.20 -2.74 -4.83
N ASN A 171 -4.57 -1.59 -5.34
CA ASN A 171 -5.91 -1.05 -5.19
C ASN A 171 -6.26 -0.10 -6.33
N VAL A 172 -7.50 0.34 -6.33
CA VAL A 172 -7.95 1.53 -7.04
C VAL A 172 -8.41 2.55 -6.02
N ASP A 173 -7.96 3.78 -6.19
CA ASP A 173 -8.28 4.90 -5.31
C ASP A 173 -9.19 5.90 -6.00
N SER A 174 -9.86 6.70 -5.17
CA SER A 174 -10.86 7.66 -5.57
C SER A 174 -10.86 8.85 -4.61
N PHE A 175 -11.96 9.56 -4.55
CA PHE A 175 -12.23 10.56 -3.53
C PHE A 175 -13.28 10.04 -2.54
N GLY A 176 -13.27 10.62 -1.34
CA GLY A 176 -14.31 10.40 -0.34
C GLY A 176 -15.08 11.68 -0.07
N TYR A 177 -16.36 11.54 0.25
CA TYR A 177 -17.20 12.67 0.61
C TYR A 177 -18.15 12.33 1.77
N ASP A 178 -18.40 13.32 2.61
CA ASP A 178 -19.38 13.25 3.70
C ASP A 178 -20.79 13.33 3.13
N THR A 179 -21.54 12.23 3.18
CA THR A 179 -22.89 12.15 2.59
C THR A 179 -23.89 13.09 3.27
N SER A 180 -23.65 13.47 4.53
CA SER A 180 -24.48 14.45 5.24
C SER A 180 -24.31 15.89 4.74
N LYS A 181 -23.20 16.13 4.00
CA LYS A 181 -22.86 17.43 3.42
C LYS A 181 -22.95 17.44 1.88
N LEU A 182 -23.49 16.37 1.29
CA LEU A 182 -23.68 16.29 -0.16
C LEU A 182 -24.65 17.37 -0.63
N PRO A 183 -24.23 18.27 -1.56
CA PRO A 183 -25.12 19.26 -2.16
C PRO A 183 -26.35 18.62 -2.80
N LYS A 184 -27.53 19.24 -2.61
CA LYS A 184 -28.81 18.68 -3.09
C LYS A 184 -28.81 18.42 -4.60
N GLU A 185 -28.13 19.28 -5.34
CA GLU A 185 -28.01 19.20 -6.81
C GLU A 185 -27.15 18.03 -7.28
N LEU A 186 -26.35 17.45 -6.40
CA LEU A 186 -25.54 16.27 -6.68
C LEU A 186 -26.22 14.96 -6.23
N GLN A 187 -27.27 15.05 -5.44
CA GLN A 187 -28.00 13.87 -4.97
C GLN A 187 -28.62 13.12 -6.16
N GLY A 188 -28.32 11.83 -6.25
CA GLY A 188 -28.80 10.97 -7.33
C GLY A 188 -28.06 11.14 -8.67
N GLN A 189 -27.02 11.97 -8.74
CA GLN A 189 -26.14 12.01 -9.88
C GLN A 189 -25.07 10.90 -9.77
N GLU A 190 -24.53 10.47 -10.91
CA GLU A 190 -23.36 9.60 -10.94
C GLU A 190 -22.16 10.34 -10.36
N GLU A 191 -21.42 9.65 -9.49
CA GLU A 191 -20.20 10.18 -8.89
C GLU A 191 -19.17 10.48 -9.98
N SER A 192 -18.49 11.60 -9.85
CA SER A 192 -17.52 12.11 -10.84
C SER A 192 -16.35 12.77 -10.15
N TRP A 193 -15.14 12.54 -10.64
CA TRP A 193 -13.94 13.29 -10.20
C TRP A 193 -14.14 14.80 -10.26
N GLY A 194 -14.96 15.26 -11.21
CA GLY A 194 -15.31 16.67 -11.35
C GLY A 194 -15.91 17.32 -10.09
N TRP A 195 -16.37 16.52 -9.11
CA TRP A 195 -16.86 17.06 -7.84
C TRP A 195 -15.74 17.71 -7.02
N LEU A 196 -14.49 17.29 -7.16
CA LEU A 196 -13.34 17.92 -6.50
C LEU A 196 -13.12 19.38 -6.95
N LEU A 197 -13.53 19.75 -8.15
CA LEU A 197 -13.44 21.12 -8.69
C LEU A 197 -14.82 21.79 -8.79
N ASP A 198 -15.84 21.28 -8.10
CA ASP A 198 -17.16 21.87 -8.13
C ASP A 198 -17.27 23.01 -7.12
N SER A 199 -17.74 24.19 -7.59
CA SER A 199 -17.84 25.39 -6.77
C SER A 199 -18.74 25.23 -5.53
N ARG A 200 -19.65 24.25 -5.52
CA ARG A 200 -20.51 23.93 -4.36
C ARG A 200 -19.71 23.38 -3.18
N TYR A 201 -18.52 22.87 -3.42
CA TYR A 201 -17.58 22.41 -2.38
C TYR A 201 -16.47 23.46 -2.08
N SER A 202 -16.55 24.67 -2.65
CA SER A 202 -15.51 25.70 -2.42
C SER A 202 -15.25 25.92 -0.92
N GLY A 203 -13.99 25.92 -0.52
CA GLY A 203 -13.57 26.01 0.87
C GLY A 203 -13.73 24.71 1.68
N LYS A 204 -14.08 23.60 1.00
CA LYS A 204 -14.35 22.29 1.65
C LYS A 204 -13.68 21.10 0.94
N VAL A 205 -12.69 21.36 0.11
CA VAL A 205 -11.97 20.34 -0.67
C VAL A 205 -10.60 20.08 -0.04
N GLY A 206 -10.28 18.80 0.17
CA GLY A 206 -8.95 18.33 0.58
C GLY A 206 -8.28 17.52 -0.52
N ILE A 207 -6.95 17.65 -0.65
CA ILE A 207 -6.19 16.91 -1.67
C ILE A 207 -4.98 16.26 -1.02
N VAL A 208 -4.66 15.04 -1.46
CA VAL A 208 -3.40 14.39 -1.07
C VAL A 208 -2.20 15.16 -1.61
N ASN A 209 -1.28 15.52 -0.72
CA ASN A 209 -0.06 16.25 -1.08
C ASN A 209 1.02 15.27 -1.58
N ASP A 210 0.78 14.72 -2.74
CA ASP A 210 1.76 13.90 -3.47
C ASP A 210 1.60 14.18 -4.98
N PRO A 211 2.61 14.70 -5.66
CA PRO A 211 2.55 15.05 -7.09
C PRO A 211 2.37 13.82 -8.01
N THR A 212 2.61 12.60 -7.52
CA THR A 212 2.37 11.37 -8.29
C THR A 212 0.98 10.77 -8.03
N ILE A 213 0.19 11.39 -7.16
CA ILE A 213 -1.16 10.96 -6.75
C ILE A 213 -2.16 12.09 -6.94
N GLY A 214 -2.05 13.16 -6.15
CA GLY A 214 -2.98 14.29 -6.15
C GLY A 214 -3.06 15.03 -7.49
N LEU A 215 -1.95 15.07 -8.23
CA LEU A 215 -1.94 15.62 -9.59
C LEU A 215 -2.90 14.87 -10.51
N PHE A 216 -2.89 13.53 -10.46
CA PHE A 216 -3.79 12.72 -11.31
C PHE A 216 -5.25 12.82 -10.86
N ASP A 217 -5.52 12.92 -9.56
CA ASP A 217 -6.86 13.15 -9.05
C ASP A 217 -7.43 14.48 -9.56
N LEU A 218 -6.62 15.55 -9.55
CA LEU A 218 -7.01 16.86 -10.06
C LEU A 218 -7.06 16.92 -11.60
N ALA A 219 -6.18 16.20 -12.30
CA ALA A 219 -6.24 16.09 -13.76
C ALA A 219 -7.52 15.36 -14.20
N LEU A 220 -7.88 14.26 -13.55
CA LEU A 220 -9.16 13.58 -13.76
C LEU A 220 -10.35 14.51 -13.49
N ALA A 221 -10.26 15.32 -12.42
CA ALA A 221 -11.30 16.27 -12.08
C ALA A 221 -11.45 17.40 -13.15
N ALA A 222 -10.34 17.94 -13.61
CA ALA A 222 -10.33 18.97 -14.66
C ALA A 222 -10.89 18.44 -15.98
N GLN A 223 -10.51 17.22 -16.36
CA GLN A 223 -11.04 16.57 -17.56
C GLN A 223 -12.52 16.25 -17.42
N ALA A 224 -12.97 15.76 -16.26
CA ALA A 224 -14.37 15.47 -15.99
C ALA A 224 -15.28 16.70 -16.02
N LYS A 225 -14.74 17.89 -15.65
CA LYS A 225 -15.44 19.17 -15.77
C LYS A 225 -15.38 19.75 -17.18
N GLY A 226 -14.60 19.16 -18.09
CA GLY A 226 -14.38 19.70 -19.43
C GLY A 226 -13.51 20.96 -19.47
N PHE A 227 -12.75 21.24 -18.41
CA PHE A 227 -11.84 22.39 -18.39
C PHE A 227 -10.61 22.16 -19.24
N ILE A 228 -10.10 20.92 -19.24
CA ILE A 228 -8.91 20.50 -19.99
C ILE A 228 -9.19 19.13 -20.60
N GLN A 229 -8.68 18.90 -21.80
CA GLN A 229 -8.67 17.60 -22.45
C GLN A 229 -7.22 17.19 -22.66
N PHE A 230 -6.77 16.17 -21.92
CA PHE A 230 -5.41 15.64 -22.06
C PHE A 230 -5.32 14.69 -23.26
N GLN A 231 -4.22 14.77 -23.98
CA GLN A 231 -3.90 13.79 -25.02
C GLN A 231 -3.61 12.41 -24.44
N ASP A 232 -2.77 12.37 -23.40
CA ASP A 232 -2.53 11.21 -22.53
C ASP A 232 -2.33 11.69 -21.09
N ILE A 233 -3.33 11.44 -20.25
CA ILE A 233 -3.28 11.82 -18.82
C ILE A 233 -2.13 11.12 -18.06
N GLY A 234 -1.60 10.00 -18.56
CA GLY A 234 -0.43 9.32 -18.00
C GLY A 234 0.91 9.88 -18.47
N ALA A 235 0.92 10.81 -19.43
CA ALA A 235 2.11 11.41 -20.01
C ALA A 235 1.84 12.88 -20.44
N MET A 236 1.30 13.69 -19.52
CA MET A 236 0.97 15.09 -19.77
C MET A 236 2.21 15.86 -20.21
N THR A 237 2.04 16.68 -21.25
CA THR A 237 3.06 17.63 -21.73
C THR A 237 3.21 18.80 -20.77
N GLU A 238 4.33 19.54 -20.85
CA GLU A 238 4.52 20.78 -20.07
C GLU A 238 3.41 21.80 -20.34
N TYR A 239 2.93 21.89 -21.58
CA TYR A 239 1.84 22.78 -21.94
C TYR A 239 0.52 22.39 -21.27
N GLU A 240 0.16 21.12 -21.28
CA GLU A 240 -1.03 20.63 -20.57
C GLU A 240 -0.91 20.80 -19.05
N LEU A 241 0.30 20.67 -18.50
CA LEU A 241 0.58 20.93 -17.09
C LEU A 241 0.44 22.44 -16.77
N ASP A 242 0.90 23.34 -17.64
CA ASP A 242 0.72 24.78 -17.46
C ASP A 242 -0.75 25.17 -17.43
N ASP A 243 -1.56 24.63 -18.34
CA ASP A 243 -3.01 24.87 -18.35
C ASP A 243 -3.67 24.35 -17.06
N LEU A 244 -3.31 23.14 -16.63
CA LEU A 244 -3.84 22.53 -15.40
C LEU A 244 -3.47 23.36 -14.18
N PHE A 245 -2.19 23.66 -14.00
CA PHE A 245 -1.74 24.38 -12.81
C PHE A 245 -2.19 25.84 -12.78
N SER A 246 -2.38 26.48 -13.93
CA SER A 246 -2.98 27.82 -13.99
C SER A 246 -4.41 27.81 -13.42
N LEU A 247 -5.22 26.81 -13.82
CA LEU A 247 -6.56 26.60 -13.26
C LEU A 247 -6.50 26.32 -11.74
N LEU A 248 -5.61 25.43 -11.30
CA LEU A 248 -5.53 25.04 -9.89
C LEU A 248 -5.05 26.17 -8.98
N ILE A 249 -4.09 26.98 -9.44
CA ILE A 249 -3.61 28.16 -8.71
C ILE A 249 -4.74 29.21 -8.59
N GLU A 250 -5.48 29.47 -9.66
CA GLU A 250 -6.65 30.37 -9.62
C GLU A 250 -7.67 29.87 -8.57
N LEU A 251 -8.00 28.57 -8.57
CA LEU A 251 -8.91 28.00 -7.59
C LEU A 251 -8.38 28.10 -6.15
N THR A 252 -7.07 27.95 -5.95
CA THR A 252 -6.43 28.12 -4.63
C THR A 252 -6.57 29.57 -4.15
N GLN A 253 -6.30 30.55 -5.00
CA GLN A 253 -6.47 31.97 -4.69
C GLN A 253 -7.92 32.35 -4.38
N LEU A 254 -8.88 31.61 -4.94
CA LEU A 254 -10.31 31.72 -4.62
C LEU A 254 -10.72 30.91 -3.37
N ASN A 255 -9.75 30.36 -2.63
CA ASN A 255 -9.95 29.53 -1.44
C ASN A 255 -10.83 28.29 -1.70
N HIS A 256 -10.73 27.66 -2.85
CA HIS A 256 -11.44 26.45 -3.19
C HIS A 256 -10.98 25.27 -2.33
N PHE A 257 -9.65 25.09 -2.22
CA PHE A 257 -9.04 24.05 -1.41
C PHE A 257 -8.86 24.49 0.04
N ASN A 258 -9.13 23.56 1.00
CA ASN A 258 -9.00 23.84 2.42
C ASN A 258 -7.92 22.97 3.10
N GLY A 259 -7.09 22.32 2.33
CA GLY A 259 -5.91 21.64 2.85
C GLY A 259 -5.34 20.58 1.93
N PHE A 260 -4.06 20.35 2.16
CA PHE A 260 -3.27 19.32 1.50
C PHE A 260 -2.73 18.38 2.58
N TRP A 261 -3.17 17.13 2.58
CA TRP A 261 -2.80 16.15 3.60
C TRP A 261 -1.68 15.21 3.10
N THR A 262 -0.85 14.72 4.01
CA THR A 262 0.32 13.88 3.73
C THR A 262 0.23 12.48 4.34
N SER A 263 -0.77 12.24 5.19
CA SER A 263 -0.94 10.96 5.87
C SER A 263 -2.41 10.60 6.04
N VAL A 264 -2.71 9.30 6.14
CA VAL A 264 -4.08 8.80 6.39
C VAL A 264 -4.69 9.38 7.67
N PRO A 265 -3.98 9.48 8.81
CA PRO A 265 -4.52 10.16 9.99
C PRO A 265 -4.92 11.62 9.74
N GLU A 266 -4.14 12.37 8.96
CA GLU A 266 -4.41 13.76 8.63
C GLU A 266 -5.66 13.90 7.73
N SER A 267 -5.83 13.02 6.73
CA SER A 267 -7.06 12.91 5.93
C SER A 267 -8.28 12.64 6.82
N ILE A 268 -8.18 11.69 7.76
CA ILE A 268 -9.25 11.41 8.74
C ILE A 268 -9.60 12.66 9.55
N ASP A 269 -8.60 13.39 10.04
CA ASP A 269 -8.80 14.59 10.85
C ASP A 269 -9.44 15.72 10.06
N PHE A 270 -9.10 15.89 8.79
CA PHE A 270 -9.71 16.90 7.92
C PHE A 270 -11.22 16.67 7.75
N MET A 271 -11.62 15.44 7.47
CA MET A 271 -13.02 15.08 7.31
C MET A 271 -13.76 15.14 8.65
N LYS A 272 -13.18 14.56 9.71
CA LYS A 272 -13.76 14.49 11.05
C LYS A 272 -14.00 15.87 11.68
N SER A 273 -13.05 16.79 11.51
CA SER A 273 -13.20 18.17 12.01
C SER A 273 -14.18 19.02 11.21
N GLY A 274 -14.65 18.52 10.07
CA GLY A 274 -15.48 19.27 9.13
C GLY A 274 -14.71 20.37 8.38
N ARG A 275 -13.38 20.33 8.43
CA ARG A 275 -12.51 21.18 7.62
C ARG A 275 -12.80 21.00 6.15
N VAL A 276 -12.97 19.74 5.72
CA VAL A 276 -13.37 19.38 4.37
C VAL A 276 -14.70 18.61 4.37
N ALA A 277 -15.36 18.55 3.22
CA ALA A 277 -16.55 17.74 2.98
C ALA A 277 -16.32 16.72 1.87
N ILE A 278 -15.30 16.93 1.06
CA ILE A 278 -14.84 16.05 -0.02
C ILE A 278 -13.32 16.13 -0.11
N GLU A 279 -12.66 15.00 -0.36
CA GLU A 279 -11.21 14.99 -0.53
C GLU A 279 -10.72 13.77 -1.33
N SER A 280 -9.54 13.85 -1.97
CA SER A 280 -8.78 12.66 -2.35
C SER A 280 -8.68 11.76 -1.13
N MET A 281 -8.95 10.46 -1.24
CA MET A 281 -9.02 9.62 -0.05
C MET A 281 -8.55 8.19 -0.33
N PHE A 282 -8.01 7.55 0.70
CA PHE A 282 -7.65 6.13 0.66
C PHE A 282 -8.65 5.29 1.44
N SER A 283 -8.87 4.06 0.99
CA SER A 283 -9.85 3.14 1.61
C SER A 283 -9.74 3.01 3.13
N PRO A 284 -8.55 2.97 3.77
CA PRO A 284 -8.45 2.90 5.23
C PRO A 284 -9.05 4.10 5.95
N ALA A 285 -8.95 5.32 5.37
CA ALA A 285 -9.55 6.51 5.95
C ALA A 285 -11.09 6.42 5.96
N VAL A 286 -11.68 5.97 4.86
CA VAL A 286 -13.14 5.74 4.77
C VAL A 286 -13.59 4.73 5.83
N SER A 287 -12.89 3.61 5.95
CA SER A 287 -13.22 2.57 6.94
C SER A 287 -13.14 3.11 8.37
N ALA A 288 -12.09 3.89 8.68
CA ALA A 288 -11.91 4.49 10.00
C ALA A 288 -12.99 5.54 10.33
N LEU A 289 -13.38 6.37 9.37
CA LEU A 289 -14.43 7.37 9.54
C LEU A 289 -15.80 6.73 9.75
N ASN A 290 -16.16 5.75 8.92
CA ASN A 290 -17.41 5.00 9.06
C ASN A 290 -17.44 4.20 10.37
N GLY A 291 -16.32 3.70 10.84
CA GLY A 291 -16.19 3.08 12.18
C GLY A 291 -16.47 4.05 13.32
N GLN A 292 -16.29 5.36 13.11
CA GLN A 292 -16.58 6.45 14.06
C GLN A 292 -17.93 7.13 13.83
N ASP A 293 -18.84 6.52 13.07
CA ASP A 293 -20.16 7.05 12.74
C ASP A 293 -20.15 8.34 11.89
N ILE A 294 -19.05 8.63 11.20
CA ILE A 294 -18.97 9.71 10.21
C ILE A 294 -19.33 9.13 8.84
N PRO A 295 -20.42 9.58 8.22
CA PRO A 295 -20.97 8.92 7.04
C PRO A 295 -20.21 9.33 5.77
N VAL A 296 -19.09 8.67 5.51
CA VAL A 296 -18.26 8.92 4.34
C VAL A 296 -18.47 7.81 3.30
N THR A 297 -18.71 8.23 2.07
CA THR A 297 -18.72 7.35 0.89
C THR A 297 -17.39 7.47 0.14
N PHE A 298 -16.81 6.33 -0.22
CA PHE A 298 -15.71 6.24 -1.17
C PHE A 298 -16.30 6.17 -2.57
N ALA A 299 -16.10 7.19 -3.38
CA ALA A 299 -16.79 7.33 -4.66
C ALA A 299 -16.41 6.26 -5.68
N ALA A 300 -17.35 5.93 -6.55
CA ALA A 300 -17.15 5.12 -7.76
C ALA A 300 -17.29 6.02 -9.01
N PRO A 301 -16.24 6.79 -9.37
CA PRO A 301 -16.36 7.81 -10.41
C PRO A 301 -16.65 7.20 -11.77
N LYS A 302 -17.58 7.77 -12.50
CA LYS A 302 -17.95 7.34 -13.86
C LYS A 302 -16.76 7.40 -14.85
N GLU A 303 -15.82 8.28 -14.63
CA GLU A 303 -14.60 8.41 -15.43
C GLU A 303 -13.61 7.26 -15.19
N GLY A 304 -13.79 6.50 -14.11
CA GLY A 304 -12.92 5.43 -13.64
C GLY A 304 -11.99 5.85 -12.52
N TYR A 305 -11.34 4.88 -11.94
CA TYR A 305 -10.47 5.03 -10.77
C TYR A 305 -9.04 5.39 -11.15
N ARG A 306 -8.30 5.92 -10.18
CA ARG A 306 -6.84 5.95 -10.22
C ARG A 306 -6.31 4.63 -9.61
N GLY A 307 -5.62 3.83 -10.43
CA GLY A 307 -5.04 2.57 -10.00
C GLY A 307 -3.63 2.71 -9.46
N TRP A 308 -3.26 1.89 -8.50
CA TRP A 308 -1.88 1.71 -8.10
C TRP A 308 -1.57 0.22 -7.85
N HIS A 309 -0.33 -0.14 -8.09
CA HIS A 309 0.14 -1.50 -7.90
C HIS A 309 1.41 -1.51 -7.08
N GLY A 310 1.36 -2.15 -5.91
CA GLY A 310 2.51 -2.44 -5.09
C GLY A 310 3.39 -3.50 -5.74
N VAL A 311 4.68 -3.27 -5.65
CA VAL A 311 5.72 -4.13 -6.21
C VAL A 311 6.77 -4.43 -5.16
N MET A 312 7.33 -5.62 -5.22
CA MET A 312 8.45 -6.02 -4.39
C MET A 312 9.64 -6.32 -5.29
N CYS A 313 10.72 -5.57 -5.11
CA CYS A 313 11.94 -5.70 -5.90
C CYS A 313 13.09 -6.23 -5.05
N MET A 314 14.00 -6.96 -5.67
CA MET A 314 15.23 -7.42 -5.04
C MET A 314 16.35 -6.43 -5.31
N SER A 315 17.05 -5.96 -4.27
CA SER A 315 18.22 -5.10 -4.43
C SER A 315 19.30 -5.77 -5.28
N SER A 316 19.97 -4.99 -6.13
CA SER A 316 21.10 -5.48 -6.93
C SER A 316 22.27 -5.99 -6.06
N ALA A 317 22.36 -5.55 -4.82
CA ALA A 317 23.36 -5.98 -3.85
C ALA A 317 23.03 -7.29 -3.11
N THR A 318 21.79 -7.78 -3.19
CA THR A 318 21.33 -8.96 -2.44
C THR A 318 21.86 -10.26 -3.08
N GLN A 319 22.65 -11.01 -2.32
CA GLN A 319 23.36 -12.21 -2.78
C GLN A 319 23.30 -13.35 -1.76
N GLY A 320 23.68 -14.55 -2.19
CA GLY A 320 23.86 -15.72 -1.32
C GLY A 320 22.63 -16.09 -0.52
N ARG A 321 22.77 -16.42 0.75
CA ARG A 321 21.68 -16.86 1.63
C ARG A 321 20.58 -15.79 1.78
N ILE A 322 20.93 -14.50 1.78
CA ILE A 322 19.92 -13.43 1.88
C ILE A 322 19.04 -13.39 0.63
N LYS A 323 19.61 -13.68 -0.54
CA LYS A 323 18.83 -13.83 -1.78
C LYS A 323 17.80 -14.98 -1.68
N ASP A 324 18.17 -16.10 -1.07
CA ASP A 324 17.23 -17.21 -0.83
C ASP A 324 16.11 -16.79 0.12
N VAL A 325 16.45 -16.12 1.22
CA VAL A 325 15.49 -15.58 2.20
C VAL A 325 14.55 -14.56 1.56
N ALA A 326 15.05 -13.73 0.65
CA ALA A 326 14.22 -12.79 -0.10
C ALA A 326 13.14 -13.52 -0.93
N TYR A 327 13.49 -14.63 -1.59
CA TYR A 327 12.50 -15.46 -2.28
C TYR A 327 11.53 -16.18 -1.32
N GLU A 328 12.00 -16.63 -0.15
CA GLU A 328 11.14 -17.20 0.89
C GLU A 328 10.08 -16.17 1.34
N TYR A 329 10.47 -14.92 1.56
CA TYR A 329 9.56 -13.81 1.91
C TYR A 329 8.60 -13.43 0.77
N MET A 330 9.06 -13.39 -0.48
CA MET A 330 8.21 -13.17 -1.65
C MET A 330 7.13 -14.25 -1.77
N ASN A 331 7.52 -15.53 -1.60
CA ASN A 331 6.59 -16.65 -1.62
C ASN A 331 5.60 -16.63 -0.44
N TRP A 332 6.06 -16.18 0.75
CA TRP A 332 5.21 -15.99 1.91
C TRP A 332 4.10 -14.95 1.64
N TRP A 333 4.43 -13.83 1.00
CA TRP A 333 3.43 -12.84 0.59
C TRP A 333 2.34 -13.43 -0.31
N LEU A 334 2.68 -14.38 -1.17
CA LEU A 334 1.73 -15.04 -2.07
C LEU A 334 1.01 -16.24 -1.43
N SER A 335 1.34 -16.62 -0.19
CA SER A 335 0.84 -17.85 0.45
C SER A 335 -0.62 -17.77 0.93
N GLY A 336 -1.18 -16.57 1.07
CA GLY A 336 -2.58 -16.32 1.37
C GLY A 336 -2.84 -15.48 2.62
N TRP A 337 -2.21 -15.77 3.78
CA TRP A 337 -2.45 -14.99 5.00
C TRP A 337 -2.20 -13.48 4.83
N PRO A 338 -1.08 -13.04 4.20
CA PRO A 338 -0.85 -11.60 3.99
C PRO A 338 -1.95 -10.95 3.17
N GLY A 339 -2.44 -11.64 2.14
CA GLY A 339 -3.53 -11.14 1.31
C GLY A 339 -4.86 -11.01 2.05
N ALA A 340 -5.16 -11.92 2.98
CA ALA A 340 -6.33 -11.78 3.84
C ALA A 340 -6.18 -10.62 4.84
N PHE A 341 -4.98 -10.44 5.40
CA PHE A 341 -4.67 -9.33 6.28
C PHE A 341 -4.88 -7.98 5.57
N ILE A 342 -4.37 -7.86 4.34
CA ILE A 342 -4.51 -6.64 3.51
C ILE A 342 -5.96 -6.43 3.07
N ALA A 343 -6.72 -7.49 2.77
CA ALA A 343 -8.13 -7.39 2.38
C ALA A 343 -8.97 -6.75 3.49
N ARG A 344 -8.70 -7.04 4.76
CA ARG A 344 -9.36 -6.43 5.92
C ARG A 344 -9.09 -4.91 6.05
N GLN A 345 -8.13 -4.39 5.31
CA GLN A 345 -7.83 -2.96 5.16
C GLN A 345 -8.46 -2.35 3.88
N GLY A 346 -9.14 -3.16 3.08
CA GLY A 346 -9.78 -2.74 1.83
C GLY A 346 -8.86 -2.78 0.61
N TYR A 347 -7.67 -3.38 0.72
CA TYR A 347 -6.73 -3.60 -0.37
C TYR A 347 -6.88 -5.00 -0.98
N TYR A 348 -6.23 -5.23 -2.11
CA TYR A 348 -6.24 -6.51 -2.81
C TYR A 348 -4.83 -7.06 -2.99
N ILE A 349 -4.73 -8.34 -3.30
CA ILE A 349 -3.46 -9.00 -3.59
C ILE A 349 -3.52 -9.71 -4.95
N SER A 350 -2.39 -9.86 -5.59
CA SER A 350 -2.26 -10.51 -6.89
C SER A 350 -2.59 -12.00 -6.88
N ASN A 351 -2.61 -12.66 -5.72
CA ASN A 351 -3.07 -14.04 -5.55
C ASN A 351 -4.30 -14.14 -4.63
N PRO A 352 -5.48 -13.65 -5.06
CA PRO A 352 -6.69 -13.65 -4.23
C PRO A 352 -7.20 -15.06 -3.90
N LYS A 353 -6.95 -16.03 -4.78
CA LYS A 353 -7.40 -17.42 -4.60
C LYS A 353 -6.84 -18.05 -3.32
N ARG A 354 -5.60 -17.75 -2.96
CA ARG A 354 -5.00 -18.24 -1.70
C ARG A 354 -5.50 -17.44 -0.51
N SER A 355 -5.70 -16.16 -0.66
CA SER A 355 -6.23 -15.30 0.41
C SER A 355 -7.64 -15.68 0.83
N ALA A 356 -8.46 -16.18 -0.11
CA ALA A 356 -9.79 -16.69 0.19
C ALA A 356 -9.81 -17.78 1.27
N GLN A 357 -8.73 -18.56 1.42
CA GLN A 357 -8.61 -19.61 2.42
C GLN A 357 -8.44 -19.07 3.86
N TYR A 358 -8.13 -17.79 4.02
CA TYR A 358 -7.89 -17.09 5.28
C TYR A 358 -8.94 -16.01 5.57
N LEU A 359 -9.95 -15.90 4.71
CA LEU A 359 -11.11 -15.02 4.87
C LEU A 359 -12.35 -15.86 5.17
N SER A 360 -13.27 -15.34 5.99
CA SER A 360 -14.60 -15.91 6.10
C SER A 360 -15.41 -15.68 4.82
N ASP A 361 -16.49 -16.43 4.63
CA ASP A 361 -17.40 -16.19 3.50
C ASP A 361 -17.96 -14.77 3.50
N ALA A 362 -18.26 -14.22 4.68
CA ALA A 362 -18.73 -12.83 4.81
C ALA A 362 -17.67 -11.81 4.37
N GLU A 363 -16.41 -11.99 4.81
CA GLU A 363 -15.29 -11.16 4.39
C GLU A 363 -15.04 -11.26 2.88
N TRP A 364 -15.01 -12.49 2.34
CA TRP A 364 -14.81 -12.70 0.90
C TRP A 364 -15.93 -12.07 0.08
N ASN A 365 -17.18 -12.29 0.45
CA ASN A 365 -18.34 -11.75 -0.24
C ASN A 365 -18.34 -10.21 -0.22
N TYR A 366 -17.97 -9.60 0.90
CA TYR A 366 -17.89 -8.15 1.01
C TYR A 366 -16.70 -7.58 0.21
N TRP A 367 -15.47 -8.05 0.47
CA TRP A 367 -14.27 -7.45 -0.08
C TRP A 367 -14.06 -7.75 -1.56
N TYR A 368 -14.31 -9.00 -1.99
CA TYR A 368 -14.04 -9.43 -3.36
C TYR A 368 -15.27 -9.47 -4.26
N LYS A 369 -16.45 -9.76 -3.71
CA LYS A 369 -17.69 -9.85 -4.49
C LYS A 369 -18.57 -8.59 -4.41
N GLY A 370 -18.22 -7.58 -3.60
CA GLY A 370 -18.97 -6.34 -3.46
C GLY A 370 -20.37 -6.50 -2.87
N GLN A 371 -20.63 -7.63 -2.20
CA GLN A 371 -21.93 -7.91 -1.58
C GLN A 371 -22.10 -7.12 -0.28
N VAL A 372 -23.33 -6.93 0.14
CA VAL A 372 -23.66 -6.33 1.43
C VAL A 372 -23.06 -7.16 2.55
N ALA A 373 -22.44 -6.50 3.55
CA ALA A 373 -21.91 -7.18 4.72
C ALA A 373 -23.02 -7.90 5.49
N SER A 374 -22.99 -9.23 5.50
CA SER A 374 -23.97 -10.08 6.18
C SER A 374 -23.84 -10.06 7.70
N GLU A 375 -22.68 -9.66 8.21
CA GLU A 375 -22.33 -9.52 9.62
C GLU A 375 -21.29 -8.39 9.79
N PRO A 376 -21.02 -7.91 11.02
CA PRO A 376 -19.95 -6.95 11.24
C PRO A 376 -18.58 -7.58 10.91
N LEU A 377 -17.75 -6.90 10.09
CA LEU A 377 -16.42 -7.39 9.73
C LEU A 377 -15.35 -6.65 10.52
N LYS A 378 -14.32 -7.39 10.93
CA LYS A 378 -13.21 -6.86 11.72
C LYS A 378 -12.07 -6.40 10.80
N GLY A 379 -11.44 -5.30 11.19
CA GLY A 379 -10.15 -4.87 10.66
C GLY A 379 -8.99 -5.71 11.22
N PRO A 380 -7.76 -5.44 10.76
CA PRO A 380 -6.56 -6.14 11.22
C PRO A 380 -6.28 -5.99 12.73
N ASP A 381 -6.76 -4.92 13.32
CA ASP A 381 -6.67 -4.59 14.76
C ASP A 381 -7.72 -5.30 15.63
N GLY A 382 -8.62 -6.09 14.99
CA GLY A 382 -9.70 -6.80 15.65
C GLY A 382 -10.94 -5.95 15.95
N ASN A 383 -10.92 -4.65 15.69
CA ASN A 383 -12.07 -3.77 15.82
C ASN A 383 -13.01 -3.90 14.62
N ILE A 384 -14.29 -3.56 14.80
CA ILE A 384 -15.25 -3.56 13.70
C ILE A 384 -14.89 -2.41 12.74
N SER A 385 -14.51 -2.75 11.52
CA SER A 385 -14.22 -1.81 10.43
C SER A 385 -15.38 -1.68 9.43
N VAL A 386 -16.24 -2.70 9.35
CA VAL A 386 -17.42 -2.70 8.47
C VAL A 386 -18.63 -3.12 9.29
N LYS A 387 -19.67 -2.29 9.28
CA LYS A 387 -20.93 -2.60 9.97
C LYS A 387 -21.76 -3.57 9.15
N GLN A 388 -22.56 -4.41 9.80
CA GLN A 388 -23.58 -5.23 9.14
C GLN A 388 -24.50 -4.34 8.30
N GLY A 389 -24.81 -4.77 7.10
CA GLY A 389 -25.65 -4.01 6.14
C GLY A 389 -24.89 -2.99 5.32
N ALA A 390 -23.60 -2.73 5.59
CA ALA A 390 -22.77 -1.86 4.77
C ALA A 390 -22.55 -2.47 3.39
N GLN A 391 -22.52 -1.63 2.36
CA GLN A 391 -22.20 -2.01 0.99
C GLN A 391 -20.99 -1.23 0.51
N ARG A 392 -20.09 -1.92 -0.18
CA ARG A 392 -18.91 -1.29 -0.77
C ARG A 392 -19.31 -0.60 -2.09
N THR A 393 -19.02 0.69 -2.19
CA THR A 393 -19.30 1.47 -3.41
C THR A 393 -18.43 0.97 -4.56
N GLY A 394 -18.96 0.94 -5.77
CA GLY A 394 -18.24 0.51 -6.97
C GLY A 394 -18.13 -1.00 -7.15
N GLY A 395 -18.84 -1.78 -6.33
CA GLY A 395 -18.94 -3.22 -6.49
C GLY A 395 -17.73 -4.00 -5.97
N GLY A 396 -17.52 -5.19 -6.52
CA GLY A 396 -16.46 -6.10 -6.16
C GLY A 396 -15.12 -5.81 -6.81
N TYR A 397 -14.21 -6.75 -6.64
CA TYR A 397 -12.84 -6.62 -7.13
C TYR A 397 -12.75 -6.45 -8.65
N GLU A 398 -13.45 -7.31 -9.40
CA GLU A 398 -13.42 -7.29 -10.85
C GLU A 398 -14.08 -6.03 -11.43
N GLU A 399 -15.23 -5.60 -10.87
CA GLU A 399 -15.93 -4.40 -11.31
C GLU A 399 -15.08 -3.14 -11.12
N ARG A 400 -14.44 -3.01 -9.96
CA ARG A 400 -13.57 -1.87 -9.65
C ARG A 400 -12.36 -1.81 -10.58
N PHE A 401 -11.69 -2.94 -10.81
CA PHE A 401 -10.53 -3.00 -11.70
C PHE A 401 -10.86 -3.07 -13.18
N SER A 402 -12.12 -3.24 -13.55
CA SER A 402 -12.56 -3.09 -14.94
C SER A 402 -12.61 -1.64 -15.41
N ASN A 403 -12.58 -0.67 -14.48
CA ASN A 403 -12.73 0.76 -14.78
C ASN A 403 -11.56 1.60 -14.21
N VAL A 404 -10.32 1.26 -14.56
CA VAL A 404 -9.15 2.07 -14.23
C VAL A 404 -8.96 3.16 -15.29
N ALA A 405 -8.97 4.43 -14.89
CA ALA A 405 -8.74 5.57 -15.78
C ALA A 405 -7.25 5.81 -16.01
N VAL A 406 -6.48 5.85 -14.93
CA VAL A 406 -5.03 6.07 -14.96
C VAL A 406 -4.35 5.29 -13.85
N TRP A 407 -3.18 4.74 -14.11
CA TRP A 407 -2.28 4.18 -13.12
C TRP A 407 -1.34 5.26 -12.60
N ASN A 408 -0.98 5.19 -11.31
CA ASN A 408 0.10 6.02 -10.79
C ASN A 408 1.33 5.89 -11.68
N THR A 409 1.91 7.03 -12.08
CA THR A 409 3.05 7.04 -12.98
C THR A 409 4.03 8.16 -12.63
N ILE A 410 5.31 7.95 -12.96
CA ILE A 410 6.31 9.01 -13.00
C ILE A 410 6.44 9.40 -14.48
N MET A 411 5.80 10.49 -14.85
CA MET A 411 5.77 10.99 -16.24
C MET A 411 7.17 11.45 -16.71
N PRO A 412 7.42 11.50 -18.01
CA PRO A 412 8.65 12.13 -18.55
C PRO A 412 8.85 13.59 -18.07
N THR A 413 7.76 14.30 -17.82
CA THR A 413 7.69 15.68 -17.31
C THR A 413 7.67 15.78 -15.78
N TYR A 414 8.10 14.73 -15.05
CA TYR A 414 7.95 14.66 -13.59
C TYR A 414 8.61 15.84 -12.86
N GLU A 415 9.85 16.18 -13.19
CA GLU A 415 10.55 17.30 -12.52
C GLU A 415 9.82 18.62 -12.73
N TYR A 416 9.30 18.86 -13.94
CA TYR A 416 8.47 20.00 -14.23
C TYR A 416 7.15 20.00 -13.44
N SER A 417 6.46 18.86 -13.41
CA SER A 417 5.23 18.70 -12.63
C SER A 417 5.45 18.90 -11.14
N LEU A 418 6.58 18.48 -10.60
CA LEU A 418 6.96 18.67 -9.20
C LEU A 418 7.14 20.16 -8.86
N GLN A 419 7.82 20.92 -9.72
CA GLN A 419 7.97 22.37 -9.55
C GLN A 419 6.58 23.05 -9.54
N LYS A 420 5.74 22.75 -10.53
CA LYS A 420 4.38 23.31 -10.63
C LYS A 420 3.49 22.91 -9.46
N TRP A 421 3.64 21.70 -8.95
CA TRP A 421 2.93 21.24 -7.75
C TRP A 421 3.27 22.11 -6.53
N TYR A 422 4.55 22.44 -6.32
CA TYR A 422 4.96 23.35 -5.24
C TYR A 422 4.38 24.75 -5.40
N GLU A 423 4.37 25.30 -6.62
CA GLU A 423 3.75 26.59 -6.91
C GLU A 423 2.26 26.57 -6.54
N PHE A 424 1.56 25.50 -6.89
CA PHE A 424 0.14 25.31 -6.60
C PHE A 424 -0.19 25.23 -5.10
N ILE A 425 0.49 24.36 -4.36
CA ILE A 425 0.14 24.14 -2.94
C ILE A 425 0.57 25.30 -2.03
N THR A 426 1.35 26.24 -2.55
CA THR A 426 1.82 27.45 -1.82
C THR A 426 1.17 28.75 -2.32
N ALA A 427 0.25 28.69 -3.29
CA ALA A 427 -0.41 29.84 -3.93
C ALA A 427 -1.52 30.51 -3.03
#